data_ebdc82233aa7ee0329c6fe916a5a5bfa
#
_entry.id   ebdc82233aa7ee0329c6fe916a5a5bfa
#
_cell.length_a   1.000
_cell.length_b   1.000
_cell.length_c   1.000
_cell.angle_alpha   90.00
_cell.angle_beta   90.00
_cell.angle_gamma   90.00
#
_symmetry.space_group_name_H-M   'P 1'
#
loop_
_entity.id
_entity.type
_entity.pdbx_description
1 polymer ?
#
loop_
_entity_poly.entity_id
_entity_poly.type
_entity_poly.pdbx_seq_one_letter_code
_entity_poly.pdbx_strand_id
1 'polypeptide(L)'
;MTIDRITLKDLVEKGSDTDLLREMISFVTGRMMEMEVDSLTGAAHGERSADRLNSRNGYRSRNWETRAGTVPVAIPKLRKGTYFPSFLDPRRTSEKALVAVIQEAYVQGVSTRSVDELVKSMGMTGISKSQVSRLCEDIDIRVKMFLDRPIEGSWPYLWIDATYVKVREGGRIISVAVIIAVAVNTDGRREVLGMAVGPSEAEPFWTKFLRSLTSRGLRGVKLVISDAHEGLKAAAKKVLRATWQRCRVHFMRNAMASVGVKSRGIVAAAIRTAFVQETEKEAHAEWRVVADRLRERFPRVSVLMDEAEYDVLAHMSFPKGHWSQIHSTNPIERLNREVKRRTNVVQIFPNEAAIVRLVGALLLEQNDEWAVCRRYMSLETLAGLCDDAAVRPTAIPAA
;
A
#
# COMPACT_ATOMS: atom_id res chain seq x y z
N MET A 1 19.11 -51.57 -24.48
CA MET A 1 19.79 -50.41 -25.02
C MET A 1 20.80 -49.95 -23.98
N THR A 2 22.07 -50.06 -24.33
CA THR A 2 23.23 -49.75 -23.49
C THR A 2 23.27 -48.23 -23.32
N ILE A 3 23.10 -47.74 -22.10
CA ILE A 3 23.26 -46.33 -21.79
C ILE A 3 24.78 -46.09 -21.81
N ASP A 4 25.25 -45.36 -22.81
CA ASP A 4 26.65 -44.93 -22.92
C ASP A 4 27.02 -44.17 -21.64
N ARG A 5 28.06 -44.61 -20.97
CA ARG A 5 28.69 -43.95 -19.85
C ARG A 5 29.38 -42.70 -20.37
N ILE A 6 28.66 -41.58 -20.42
CA ILE A 6 29.30 -40.29 -20.55
C ILE A 6 30.12 -40.07 -19.27
N THR A 7 31.43 -39.98 -19.41
CA THR A 7 32.32 -39.76 -18.26
C THR A 7 32.29 -38.30 -17.86
N LEU A 8 32.47 -38.02 -16.55
CA LEU A 8 32.53 -36.68 -16.03
C LEU A 8 33.55 -35.78 -16.76
N LYS A 9 34.54 -36.41 -17.40
CA LYS A 9 35.61 -35.75 -18.16
C LYS A 9 35.10 -35.20 -19.50
N ASP A 10 34.19 -35.92 -20.19
CA ASP A 10 33.57 -35.48 -21.45
C ASP A 10 32.60 -34.31 -21.21
N LEU A 11 32.08 -34.20 -19.97
CA LEU A 11 31.20 -33.14 -19.54
C LEU A 11 31.93 -31.83 -19.20
N VAL A 12 33.16 -31.92 -18.70
CA VAL A 12 33.97 -30.76 -18.32
C VAL A 12 34.64 -30.08 -19.54
N GLU A 13 34.97 -30.85 -20.56
CA GLU A 13 35.59 -30.32 -21.78
C GLU A 13 34.64 -29.51 -22.68
N LYS A 14 33.31 -29.69 -22.55
CA LYS A 14 32.27 -28.98 -23.31
C LYS A 14 31.69 -27.78 -22.56
N GLY A 15 32.33 -27.27 -21.55
CA GLY A 15 31.86 -26.42 -20.44
C GLY A 15 31.31 -25.01 -20.71
N SER A 16 30.77 -24.68 -21.89
CA SER A 16 30.13 -23.38 -22.12
C SER A 16 28.75 -23.46 -22.79
N ASP A 17 28.21 -24.65 -22.99
CA ASP A 17 26.93 -24.83 -23.68
C ASP A 17 25.77 -25.03 -22.70
N THR A 18 24.76 -24.19 -22.84
CA THR A 18 23.52 -24.21 -22.00
C THR A 18 22.79 -25.57 -22.21
N ASP A 19 22.90 -26.17 -23.35
CA ASP A 19 22.28 -27.46 -23.66
C ASP A 19 22.96 -28.59 -22.90
N LEU A 20 24.29 -28.55 -22.77
CA LEU A 20 25.04 -29.48 -21.94
C LEU A 20 24.65 -29.42 -20.47
N LEU A 21 24.48 -28.21 -19.92
CA LEU A 21 24.00 -28.04 -18.56
C LEU A 21 22.60 -28.63 -18.34
N ARG A 22 21.71 -28.51 -19.32
CA ARG A 22 20.36 -29.12 -19.28
C ARG A 22 20.44 -30.64 -19.30
N GLU A 23 21.29 -31.21 -20.14
CA GLU A 23 21.53 -32.66 -20.21
C GLU A 23 22.12 -33.19 -18.90
N MET A 24 23.10 -32.48 -18.32
CA MET A 24 23.67 -32.81 -17.01
C MET A 24 22.61 -32.80 -15.91
N ILE A 25 21.81 -31.75 -15.84
CA ILE A 25 20.74 -31.63 -14.85
C ILE A 25 19.73 -32.77 -15.04
N SER A 26 19.32 -33.06 -16.26
CA SER A 26 18.42 -34.18 -16.59
C SER A 26 18.99 -35.52 -16.16
N PHE A 27 20.25 -35.79 -16.45
CA PHE A 27 20.94 -37.02 -16.08
C PHE A 27 21.04 -37.17 -14.55
N VAL A 28 21.55 -36.16 -13.86
CA VAL A 28 21.72 -36.18 -12.39
C VAL A 28 20.37 -36.35 -11.67
N THR A 29 19.37 -35.60 -12.08
CA THR A 29 18.04 -35.71 -11.50
C THR A 29 17.37 -37.04 -11.76
N GLY A 30 17.55 -37.62 -12.97
CA GLY A 30 17.10 -38.98 -13.28
C GLY A 30 17.75 -39.99 -12.34
N ARG A 31 19.04 -39.87 -12.11
CA ARG A 31 19.79 -40.79 -11.24
C ARG A 31 19.38 -40.67 -9.76
N MET A 32 19.16 -39.46 -9.30
CA MET A 32 18.63 -39.21 -7.93
C MET A 32 17.26 -39.85 -7.73
N MET A 33 16.34 -39.67 -8.70
CA MET A 33 15.00 -40.29 -8.64
C MET A 33 15.07 -41.81 -8.67
N GLU A 34 15.99 -42.39 -9.43
CA GLU A 34 16.22 -43.86 -9.43
C GLU A 34 16.63 -44.38 -8.07
N MET A 35 17.61 -43.71 -7.42
CA MET A 35 18.10 -44.09 -6.10
C MET A 35 17.00 -43.97 -5.02
N GLU A 36 16.24 -42.88 -5.04
CA GLU A 36 15.14 -42.70 -4.11
C GLU A 36 14.05 -43.77 -4.29
N VAL A 37 13.69 -44.05 -5.53
CA VAL A 37 12.67 -45.08 -5.84
C VAL A 37 13.16 -46.49 -5.54
N ASP A 38 14.43 -46.81 -5.77
CA ASP A 38 15.00 -48.11 -5.39
C ASP A 38 14.95 -48.31 -3.88
N SER A 39 15.24 -47.27 -3.09
CA SER A 39 15.09 -47.29 -1.63
C SER A 39 13.61 -47.51 -1.22
N LEU A 40 12.66 -46.84 -1.87
CA LEU A 40 11.22 -46.96 -1.59
C LEU A 40 10.64 -48.32 -2.04
N THR A 41 11.20 -48.94 -3.08
CA THR A 41 10.72 -50.21 -3.60
C THR A 41 11.42 -51.43 -3.01
N GLY A 42 12.50 -51.22 -2.25
CA GLY A 42 13.29 -52.27 -1.60
C GLY A 42 14.16 -53.10 -2.58
N ALA A 43 14.22 -52.72 -3.86
CA ALA A 43 15.07 -53.42 -4.86
C ALA A 43 15.28 -52.55 -6.09
N ALA A 44 16.43 -52.68 -6.77
CA ALA A 44 16.77 -51.96 -7.99
C ALA A 44 15.84 -52.30 -9.17
N HIS A 45 15.81 -51.40 -10.18
CA HIS A 45 14.98 -51.61 -11.36
C HIS A 45 15.34 -52.89 -12.10
N GLY A 46 14.38 -53.79 -12.29
CA GLY A 46 14.58 -55.07 -12.97
C GLY A 46 15.13 -56.20 -12.08
N GLU A 47 15.55 -55.93 -10.87
CA GLU A 47 16.03 -56.92 -9.91
C GLU A 47 14.87 -57.75 -9.32
N ARG A 48 15.04 -59.05 -9.19
CA ARG A 48 14.12 -59.95 -8.49
C ARG A 48 14.63 -60.16 -7.07
N SER A 49 14.02 -59.51 -6.11
CA SER A 49 14.39 -59.61 -4.69
C SER A 49 13.16 -59.95 -3.86
N ALA A 50 13.37 -60.77 -2.81
CA ALA A 50 12.34 -61.09 -1.81
C ALA A 50 11.96 -59.85 -0.97
N ASP A 51 12.85 -58.86 -0.87
CA ASP A 51 12.65 -57.60 -0.11
C ASP A 51 11.88 -56.55 -0.88
N ARG A 52 11.42 -56.87 -2.10
CA ARG A 52 10.68 -55.91 -2.93
C ARG A 52 9.30 -55.61 -2.34
N LEU A 53 9.13 -54.37 -1.89
CA LEU A 53 7.88 -53.84 -1.30
C LEU A 53 6.92 -53.27 -2.34
N ASN A 54 7.45 -52.79 -3.48
CA ASN A 54 6.66 -52.14 -4.53
C ASN A 54 7.32 -52.27 -5.92
N SER A 55 6.62 -51.89 -6.98
CA SER A 55 7.10 -51.97 -8.35
C SER A 55 6.88 -50.62 -9.05
N ARG A 56 7.75 -50.29 -10.00
CA ARG A 56 7.57 -49.15 -10.88
C ARG A 56 6.47 -49.42 -11.91
N ASN A 57 5.73 -48.36 -12.29
CA ASN A 57 4.64 -48.42 -13.28
C ASN A 57 4.82 -47.31 -14.35
N GLY A 58 5.95 -47.35 -15.05
CA GLY A 58 6.30 -46.36 -16.06
C GLY A 58 6.75 -45.01 -15.49
N TYR A 59 6.70 -44.01 -16.33
CA TYR A 59 7.14 -42.62 -16.00
C TYR A 59 6.03 -41.62 -16.34
N ARG A 60 6.09 -40.41 -15.72
CA ARG A 60 5.36 -39.23 -16.16
C ARG A 60 6.36 -38.15 -16.52
N SER A 61 6.19 -37.52 -17.67
CA SER A 61 7.02 -36.37 -18.06
C SER A 61 6.54 -35.11 -17.39
N ARG A 62 7.49 -34.29 -16.94
CA ARG A 62 7.25 -32.92 -16.43
C ARG A 62 8.39 -32.04 -16.92
N ASN A 63 8.03 -30.82 -17.33
CA ASN A 63 9.02 -29.77 -17.58
C ASN A 63 9.37 -29.09 -16.25
N TRP A 64 10.67 -29.03 -15.97
CA TRP A 64 11.22 -28.36 -14.80
C TRP A 64 12.00 -27.13 -15.23
N GLU A 65 11.57 -25.95 -14.76
CA GLU A 65 12.26 -24.71 -15.04
C GLU A 65 13.48 -24.57 -14.13
N THR A 66 14.65 -24.45 -14.74
CA THR A 66 15.93 -24.27 -14.05
C THR A 66 16.63 -23.00 -14.54
N ARG A 67 17.72 -22.60 -13.89
CA ARG A 67 18.55 -21.49 -14.37
C ARG A 67 19.24 -21.78 -15.73
N ALA A 68 19.36 -23.02 -16.09
CA ALA A 68 19.86 -23.45 -17.40
C ALA A 68 18.74 -23.55 -18.47
N GLY A 69 17.51 -23.17 -18.12
CA GLY A 69 16.30 -23.27 -18.94
C GLY A 69 15.43 -24.47 -18.56
N THR A 70 14.44 -24.78 -19.39
CA THR A 70 13.49 -25.88 -19.18
C THR A 70 14.18 -27.24 -19.40
N VAL A 71 14.14 -28.10 -18.37
CA VAL A 71 14.67 -29.47 -18.40
C VAL A 71 13.50 -30.45 -18.34
N PRO A 72 13.33 -31.33 -19.34
CA PRO A 72 12.34 -32.41 -19.30
C PRO A 72 12.79 -33.49 -18.30
N VAL A 73 11.97 -33.78 -17.30
CA VAL A 73 12.22 -34.78 -16.26
C VAL A 73 11.22 -35.93 -16.38
N ALA A 74 11.68 -37.15 -16.37
CA ALA A 74 10.86 -38.37 -16.37
C ALA A 74 10.75 -38.91 -14.94
N ILE A 75 9.62 -38.58 -14.27
CA ILE A 75 9.38 -38.97 -12.86
C ILE A 75 8.84 -40.42 -12.85
N PRO A 76 9.48 -41.37 -12.13
CA PRO A 76 8.96 -42.73 -11.99
C PRO A 76 7.59 -42.77 -11.30
N LYS A 77 6.69 -43.62 -11.79
CA LYS A 77 5.42 -43.94 -11.14
C LYS A 77 5.59 -45.23 -10.35
N LEU A 78 4.97 -45.28 -9.17
CA LEU A 78 4.84 -46.48 -8.36
C LEU A 78 3.51 -47.20 -8.65
N ARG A 79 3.49 -48.51 -8.52
CA ARG A 79 2.25 -49.31 -8.66
C ARG A 79 1.29 -49.12 -7.50
N LYS A 80 1.85 -48.94 -6.31
CA LYS A 80 1.09 -48.58 -5.08
C LYS A 80 1.66 -47.28 -4.53
N GLY A 81 0.77 -46.29 -4.25
CA GLY A 81 1.15 -44.98 -3.76
C GLY A 81 1.63 -44.02 -4.85
N THR A 82 2.02 -42.85 -4.45
CA THR A 82 2.53 -41.76 -5.29
C THR A 82 3.97 -41.43 -4.89
N TYR A 83 4.83 -41.29 -5.88
CA TYR A 83 6.19 -40.76 -5.72
C TYR A 83 6.29 -39.40 -6.37
N PHE A 84 6.87 -38.46 -5.65
CA PHE A 84 7.27 -37.16 -6.16
C PHE A 84 8.62 -36.77 -5.55
N PRO A 85 9.67 -36.52 -6.38
CA PRO A 85 10.99 -36.22 -5.85
C PRO A 85 11.00 -34.86 -5.13
N SER A 86 11.58 -34.84 -3.93
CA SER A 86 11.62 -33.66 -3.05
C SER A 86 12.36 -32.46 -3.65
N PHE A 87 13.33 -32.70 -4.53
CA PHE A 87 14.07 -31.63 -5.22
C PHE A 87 13.29 -30.98 -6.37
N LEU A 88 12.22 -31.63 -6.86
CA LEU A 88 11.26 -31.05 -7.81
C LEU A 88 10.10 -30.33 -7.12
N ASP A 89 9.98 -30.48 -5.81
CA ASP A 89 9.11 -29.59 -5.06
C ASP A 89 9.56 -28.15 -5.33
N PRO A 90 8.63 -27.23 -5.64
CA PRO A 90 9.00 -25.84 -5.84
C PRO A 90 9.95 -25.45 -4.72
N ARG A 91 11.17 -25.01 -5.07
CA ARG A 91 12.12 -24.57 -4.05
C ARG A 91 11.48 -23.40 -3.34
N ARG A 92 10.73 -23.72 -2.28
CA ARG A 92 9.87 -22.78 -1.54
C ARG A 92 10.57 -21.46 -1.23
N THR A 93 11.90 -21.47 -1.09
CA THR A 93 12.66 -20.26 -0.79
C THR A 93 12.98 -19.43 -2.04
N SER A 94 13.42 -20.03 -3.16
CA SER A 94 13.74 -19.27 -4.37
C SER A 94 12.49 -18.84 -5.13
N GLU A 95 11.45 -19.67 -5.12
CA GLU A 95 10.15 -19.33 -5.70
C GLU A 95 9.45 -18.24 -4.86
N LYS A 96 9.50 -18.34 -3.53
CA LYS A 96 9.03 -17.28 -2.64
C LYS A 96 9.81 -15.98 -2.83
N ALA A 97 11.13 -16.05 -3.00
CA ALA A 97 11.94 -14.86 -3.27
C ALA A 97 11.58 -14.22 -4.61
N LEU A 98 11.36 -15.02 -5.66
CA LEU A 98 10.92 -14.52 -6.97
C LEU A 98 9.52 -13.90 -6.89
N VAL A 99 8.58 -14.58 -6.23
CA VAL A 99 7.22 -14.05 -6.00
C VAL A 99 7.31 -12.73 -5.25
N ALA A 100 8.12 -12.63 -4.20
CA ALA A 100 8.31 -11.39 -3.45
C ALA A 100 8.90 -10.27 -4.33
N VAL A 101 9.86 -10.55 -5.20
CA VAL A 101 10.42 -9.56 -6.14
C VAL A 101 9.37 -9.09 -7.14
N ILE A 102 8.54 -10.00 -7.67
CA ILE A 102 7.46 -9.65 -8.61
C ILE A 102 6.39 -8.82 -7.91
N GLN A 103 6.01 -9.19 -6.70
CA GLN A 103 5.04 -8.46 -5.88
C GLN A 103 5.56 -7.08 -5.52
N GLU A 104 6.82 -6.99 -5.09
CA GLU A 104 7.48 -5.70 -4.80
C GLU A 104 7.57 -4.82 -6.03
N ALA A 105 8.02 -5.35 -7.18
CA ALA A 105 8.05 -4.61 -8.43
C ALA A 105 6.67 -4.10 -8.83
N TYR A 106 5.61 -4.89 -8.64
CA TYR A 106 4.24 -4.48 -8.91
C TYR A 106 3.80 -3.35 -7.98
N VAL A 107 4.04 -3.47 -6.67
CA VAL A 107 3.71 -2.44 -5.67
C VAL A 107 4.51 -1.17 -5.92
N GLN A 108 5.78 -1.28 -6.32
CA GLN A 108 6.63 -0.15 -6.72
C GLN A 108 6.17 0.53 -8.02
N GLY A 109 5.13 0.01 -8.67
CA GLY A 109 4.56 0.57 -9.90
C GLY A 109 5.38 0.26 -11.15
N VAL A 110 6.15 -0.82 -11.13
CA VAL A 110 6.80 -1.36 -12.34
C VAL A 110 5.73 -1.96 -13.24
N SER A 111 5.74 -1.62 -14.53
CA SER A 111 4.75 -2.16 -15.47
C SER A 111 4.87 -3.69 -15.57
N THR A 112 3.74 -4.37 -15.82
CA THR A 112 3.75 -5.83 -16.03
C THR A 112 4.64 -6.28 -17.19
N ARG A 113 4.90 -5.38 -18.17
CA ARG A 113 5.84 -5.61 -19.25
C ARG A 113 7.28 -5.59 -18.75
N SER A 114 7.64 -4.62 -17.92
CA SER A 114 8.98 -4.55 -17.33
C SER A 114 9.21 -5.68 -16.32
N VAL A 115 8.16 -6.16 -15.64
CA VAL A 115 8.23 -7.37 -14.81
C VAL A 115 8.50 -8.60 -15.68
N ASP A 116 7.87 -8.72 -16.85
CA ASP A 116 8.15 -9.79 -17.81
C ASP A 116 9.59 -9.75 -18.31
N GLU A 117 10.10 -8.55 -18.66
CA GLU A 117 11.49 -8.34 -19.05
C GLU A 117 12.47 -8.70 -17.92
N LEU A 118 12.16 -8.36 -16.68
CA LEU A 118 12.95 -8.74 -15.50
C LEU A 118 13.00 -10.26 -15.34
N VAL A 119 11.84 -10.93 -15.40
CA VAL A 119 11.73 -12.39 -15.28
C VAL A 119 12.53 -13.08 -16.39
N LYS A 120 12.49 -12.56 -17.63
CA LYS A 120 13.29 -13.06 -18.76
C LYS A 120 14.79 -12.85 -18.54
N SER A 121 15.21 -11.68 -18.00
CA SER A 121 16.62 -11.42 -17.67
C SER A 121 17.18 -12.36 -16.59
N MET A 122 16.29 -12.93 -15.76
CA MET A 122 16.62 -13.96 -14.77
C MET A 122 16.70 -15.38 -15.36
N GLY A 123 16.58 -15.53 -16.71
CA GLY A 123 16.68 -16.81 -17.41
C GLY A 123 15.41 -17.64 -17.44
N MET A 124 14.24 -17.03 -17.17
CA MET A 124 12.95 -17.71 -17.25
C MET A 124 12.20 -17.37 -18.55
N THR A 125 11.17 -18.15 -18.87
CA THR A 125 10.38 -18.02 -20.11
C THR A 125 9.52 -16.75 -20.18
N GLY A 126 9.49 -15.96 -19.10
CA GLY A 126 8.67 -14.75 -18.97
C GLY A 126 7.41 -14.97 -18.12
N ILE A 127 6.65 -13.92 -17.92
CA ILE A 127 5.44 -13.95 -17.10
C ILE A 127 4.31 -13.15 -17.76
N SER A 128 3.13 -13.77 -17.90
CA SER A 128 1.96 -13.09 -18.45
C SER A 128 1.29 -12.16 -17.42
N LYS A 129 0.54 -11.16 -17.92
CA LYS A 129 -0.24 -10.24 -17.06
C LYS A 129 -1.17 -10.99 -16.09
N SER A 130 -1.78 -12.09 -16.54
CA SER A 130 -2.67 -12.91 -15.71
C SER A 130 -1.91 -13.70 -14.63
N GLN A 131 -0.67 -14.10 -14.91
CA GLN A 131 0.19 -14.74 -13.91
C GLN A 131 0.65 -13.74 -12.85
N VAL A 132 1.07 -12.53 -13.25
CA VAL A 132 1.38 -11.44 -12.30
C VAL A 132 0.17 -11.16 -11.41
N SER A 133 -1.03 -11.05 -12.00
CA SER A 133 -2.26 -10.82 -11.23
C SER A 133 -2.53 -11.91 -10.20
N ARG A 134 -2.34 -13.19 -10.55
CA ARG A 134 -2.48 -14.32 -9.62
C ARG A 134 -1.45 -14.31 -8.50
N LEU A 135 -0.20 -13.99 -8.82
CA LEU A 135 0.86 -13.87 -7.79
C LEU A 135 0.58 -12.72 -6.81
N CYS A 136 -0.22 -11.74 -7.22
CA CYS A 136 -0.64 -10.63 -6.36
C CYS A 136 -1.90 -10.93 -5.52
N GLU A 137 -2.51 -12.12 -5.60
CA GLU A 137 -3.68 -12.49 -4.79
C GLU A 137 -3.37 -12.50 -3.27
N ASP A 138 -2.16 -12.90 -2.88
CA ASP A 138 -1.70 -12.81 -1.49
C ASP A 138 -1.68 -11.36 -0.98
N ILE A 139 -1.40 -10.41 -1.87
CA ILE A 139 -1.47 -8.97 -1.55
C ILE A 139 -2.92 -8.58 -1.24
N ASP A 140 -3.90 -9.07 -1.99
CA ASP A 140 -5.33 -8.77 -1.74
C ASP A 140 -5.76 -9.21 -0.34
N ILE A 141 -5.33 -10.40 0.09
CA ILE A 141 -5.62 -10.92 1.44
C ILE A 141 -5.00 -10.01 2.51
N ARG A 142 -3.73 -9.65 2.37
CA ARG A 142 -3.03 -8.78 3.32
C ARG A 142 -3.64 -7.38 3.35
N VAL A 143 -3.93 -6.79 2.19
CA VAL A 143 -4.58 -5.48 2.07
C VAL A 143 -5.96 -5.51 2.72
N LYS A 144 -6.75 -6.56 2.47
CA LYS A 144 -8.07 -6.72 3.09
C LYS A 144 -7.97 -6.82 4.60
N MET A 145 -7.09 -7.66 5.13
CA MET A 145 -6.87 -7.77 6.58
C MET A 145 -6.46 -6.42 7.18
N PHE A 146 -5.59 -5.68 6.51
CA PHE A 146 -5.17 -4.34 6.95
C PHE A 146 -6.32 -3.34 6.95
N LEU A 147 -7.12 -3.28 5.88
CA LEU A 147 -8.22 -2.33 5.75
C LEU A 147 -9.42 -2.68 6.67
N ASP A 148 -9.64 -3.96 6.96
CA ASP A 148 -10.75 -4.43 7.80
C ASP A 148 -10.38 -4.57 9.27
N ARG A 149 -9.11 -4.30 9.66
CA ARG A 149 -8.65 -4.46 11.05
C ARG A 149 -9.47 -3.59 12.01
N PRO A 150 -9.69 -4.04 13.26
CA PRO A 150 -10.26 -3.20 14.32
C PRO A 150 -9.44 -1.92 14.52
N ILE A 151 -10.12 -0.83 14.85
CA ILE A 151 -9.50 0.45 15.19
C ILE A 151 -9.63 0.63 16.70
N GLU A 152 -8.54 0.43 17.42
CA GLU A 152 -8.52 0.49 18.87
C GLU A 152 -8.08 1.85 19.40
N GLY A 153 -8.50 2.20 20.63
CA GLY A 153 -8.14 3.45 21.30
C GLY A 153 -8.91 4.66 20.82
N SER A 154 -8.40 5.86 21.13
CA SER A 154 -8.98 7.14 20.76
C SER A 154 -8.09 7.88 19.77
N TRP A 155 -8.70 8.59 18.82
CA TRP A 155 -8.05 9.18 17.66
C TRP A 155 -8.43 10.65 17.51
N PRO A 156 -7.83 11.58 18.27
CA PRO A 156 -8.24 12.98 18.33
C PRO A 156 -8.17 13.71 16.99
N TYR A 157 -7.25 13.35 16.11
CA TYR A 157 -7.02 14.03 14.82
C TYR A 157 -7.15 13.07 13.65
N LEU A 158 -7.93 13.47 12.65
CA LEU A 158 -8.20 12.70 11.44
C LEU A 158 -7.98 13.57 10.20
N TRP A 159 -7.04 13.19 9.35
CA TRP A 159 -6.84 13.77 8.01
C TRP A 159 -7.52 12.91 6.98
N ILE A 160 -8.24 13.56 6.09
CA ILE A 160 -8.92 12.89 4.97
C ILE A 160 -8.60 13.65 3.69
N ASP A 161 -8.24 12.93 2.65
CA ASP A 161 -8.03 13.50 1.33
C ASP A 161 -8.46 12.50 0.26
N ALA A 162 -8.72 12.99 -0.95
CA ALA A 162 -9.10 12.19 -2.09
C ALA A 162 -8.16 12.43 -3.27
N THR A 163 -7.92 11.38 -4.03
CA THR A 163 -7.21 11.47 -5.29
C THR A 163 -8.02 10.75 -6.36
N TYR A 164 -7.92 11.23 -7.63
CA TYR A 164 -8.64 10.62 -8.74
C TYR A 164 -7.75 9.72 -9.57
N VAL A 165 -8.28 8.55 -9.92
CA VAL A 165 -7.64 7.57 -10.81
C VAL A 165 -8.61 7.15 -11.91
N LYS A 166 -8.09 6.67 -13.03
CA LYS A 166 -8.91 6.19 -14.14
C LYS A 166 -9.09 4.69 -14.07
N VAL A 167 -10.32 4.22 -14.25
CA VAL A 167 -10.67 2.80 -14.24
C VAL A 167 -11.55 2.46 -15.43
N ARG A 168 -11.48 1.23 -15.89
CA ARG A 168 -12.36 0.71 -16.93
C ARG A 168 -13.57 0.06 -16.29
N GLU A 169 -14.76 0.60 -16.61
CA GLU A 169 -16.02 0.10 -16.13
C GLU A 169 -17.05 0.10 -17.28
N GLY A 170 -17.76 -1.01 -17.49
CA GLY A 170 -18.77 -1.12 -18.55
C GLY A 170 -18.25 -0.78 -19.97
N GLY A 171 -16.98 -1.07 -20.27
CA GLY A 171 -16.33 -0.74 -21.55
C GLY A 171 -15.91 0.72 -21.71
N ARG A 172 -16.14 1.58 -20.70
CA ARG A 172 -15.75 3.01 -20.69
C ARG A 172 -14.63 3.26 -19.71
N ILE A 173 -13.92 4.36 -19.90
CA ILE A 173 -12.91 4.85 -18.94
C ILE A 173 -13.57 5.94 -18.13
N ILE A 174 -13.69 5.72 -16.83
CA ILE A 174 -14.24 6.68 -15.89
C ILE A 174 -13.18 7.11 -14.88
N SER A 175 -13.37 8.28 -14.27
CA SER A 175 -12.55 8.77 -13.16
C SER A 175 -13.26 8.42 -11.85
N VAL A 176 -12.55 7.78 -10.93
CA VAL A 176 -13.06 7.43 -9.60
C VAL A 176 -12.22 8.08 -8.52
N ALA A 177 -12.86 8.46 -7.42
CA ALA A 177 -12.20 9.00 -6.25
C ALA A 177 -11.65 7.87 -5.39
N VAL A 178 -10.39 7.98 -4.99
CA VAL A 178 -9.75 7.15 -3.96
C VAL A 178 -9.60 8.02 -2.72
N ILE A 179 -10.38 7.71 -1.70
CA ILE A 179 -10.35 8.40 -0.41
C ILE A 179 -9.36 7.67 0.51
N ILE A 180 -8.57 8.45 1.27
CA ILE A 180 -7.63 7.93 2.26
C ILE A 180 -7.86 8.66 3.57
N ALA A 181 -7.90 7.91 4.68
CA ALA A 181 -7.99 8.42 6.03
C ALA A 181 -6.72 8.07 6.82
N VAL A 182 -6.09 9.09 7.38
CA VAL A 182 -4.92 8.99 8.26
C VAL A 182 -5.27 9.66 9.58
N ALA A 183 -4.92 9.05 10.70
CA ALA A 183 -5.20 9.63 12.01
C ALA A 183 -4.01 9.52 12.97
N VAL A 184 -4.05 10.28 14.04
CA VAL A 184 -3.12 10.19 15.17
C VAL A 184 -3.89 9.71 16.39
N ASN A 185 -3.36 8.66 17.03
CA ASN A 185 -3.90 8.09 18.26
C ASN A 185 -3.40 8.83 19.50
N THR A 186 -3.93 8.46 20.65
CA THR A 186 -3.54 9.03 21.98
C THR A 186 -2.09 8.73 22.34
N ASP A 187 -1.44 7.73 21.71
CA ASP A 187 -0.01 7.45 21.90
C ASP A 187 0.89 8.34 21.01
N GLY A 188 0.29 9.28 20.28
CA GLY A 188 1.00 10.18 19.37
C GLY A 188 1.49 9.51 18.08
N ARG A 189 1.04 8.29 17.80
CA ARG A 189 1.38 7.56 16.59
C ARG A 189 0.41 7.87 15.46
N ARG A 190 0.93 7.97 14.26
CA ARG A 190 0.17 8.22 13.05
C ARG A 190 -0.05 6.92 12.30
N GLU A 191 -1.31 6.64 11.92
CA GLU A 191 -1.67 5.43 11.18
C GLU A 191 -2.64 5.73 10.04
N VAL A 192 -2.60 4.88 9.00
CA VAL A 192 -3.62 4.84 7.97
C VAL A 192 -4.79 4.03 8.50
N LEU A 193 -5.97 4.64 8.65
CA LEU A 193 -7.16 3.95 9.16
C LEU A 193 -7.96 3.24 8.08
N GLY A 194 -7.87 3.69 6.83
CA GLY A 194 -8.57 3.05 5.73
C GLY A 194 -8.54 3.83 4.44
N MET A 195 -9.09 3.20 3.41
CA MET A 195 -9.35 3.78 2.11
C MET A 195 -10.70 3.32 1.56
N ALA A 196 -11.23 4.09 0.62
CA ALA A 196 -12.40 3.68 -0.17
C ALA A 196 -12.25 4.17 -1.62
N VAL A 197 -12.86 3.43 -2.55
CA VAL A 197 -12.95 3.82 -3.96
C VAL A 197 -14.42 4.07 -4.29
N GLY A 198 -14.71 5.13 -5.03
CA GLY A 198 -16.08 5.46 -5.39
C GLY A 198 -16.20 6.43 -6.57
N PRO A 199 -17.39 6.57 -7.15
CA PRO A 199 -17.58 7.30 -8.40
C PRO A 199 -17.44 8.82 -8.24
N SER A 200 -17.63 9.35 -7.01
CA SER A 200 -17.58 10.78 -6.76
C SER A 200 -17.38 11.07 -5.27
N GLU A 201 -17.02 12.32 -4.97
CA GLU A 201 -16.89 12.84 -3.60
C GLU A 201 -18.23 13.36 -3.04
N ALA A 202 -19.35 12.67 -3.29
CA ALA A 202 -20.65 13.07 -2.77
C ALA A 202 -20.80 12.75 -1.28
N GLU A 203 -21.63 13.53 -0.54
CA GLU A 203 -21.90 13.34 0.88
C GLU A 203 -22.27 11.89 1.27
N PRO A 204 -23.12 11.16 0.51
CA PRO A 204 -23.44 9.77 0.83
C PRO A 204 -22.21 8.85 0.83
N PHE A 205 -21.26 9.06 -0.08
CA PHE A 205 -20.02 8.29 -0.17
C PHE A 205 -19.13 8.58 1.04
N TRP A 206 -18.94 9.86 1.40
CA TRP A 206 -18.23 10.25 2.60
C TRP A 206 -18.87 9.71 3.88
N THR A 207 -20.19 9.80 3.97
CA THR A 207 -20.94 9.26 5.12
C THR A 207 -20.76 7.75 5.26
N LYS A 208 -20.84 6.99 4.16
CA LYS A 208 -20.61 5.54 4.14
C LYS A 208 -19.18 5.21 4.60
N PHE A 209 -18.19 5.93 4.09
CA PHE A 209 -16.80 5.73 4.45
C PHE A 209 -16.54 6.00 5.94
N LEU A 210 -16.98 7.15 6.47
CA LEU A 210 -16.82 7.47 7.88
C LEU A 210 -17.55 6.48 8.79
N ARG A 211 -18.74 6.02 8.41
CA ARG A 211 -19.47 4.97 9.13
C ARG A 211 -18.71 3.64 9.14
N SER A 212 -18.03 3.29 8.06
CA SER A 212 -17.20 2.07 8.02
C SER A 212 -16.02 2.16 8.98
N LEU A 213 -15.43 3.35 9.16
CA LEU A 213 -14.39 3.56 10.16
C LEU A 213 -14.94 3.48 11.59
N THR A 214 -16.09 4.10 11.87
CA THR A 214 -16.71 4.03 13.21
C THR A 214 -17.18 2.62 13.56
N SER A 215 -17.71 1.85 12.61
CA SER A 215 -18.09 0.45 12.85
C SER A 215 -16.89 -0.46 13.16
N ARG A 216 -15.69 -0.09 12.69
CA ARG A 216 -14.43 -0.76 13.02
C ARG A 216 -13.83 -0.28 14.35
N GLY A 217 -14.41 0.73 15.01
CA GLY A 217 -14.00 1.21 16.33
C GLY A 217 -13.41 2.62 16.37
N LEU A 218 -13.41 3.38 15.27
CA LEU A 218 -12.94 4.77 15.28
C LEU A 218 -13.77 5.61 16.25
N ARG A 219 -13.13 6.20 17.26
CA ARG A 219 -13.74 7.02 18.29
C ARG A 219 -12.81 8.15 18.75
N GLY A 220 -13.37 9.13 19.48
CA GLY A 220 -12.62 10.21 20.08
C GLY A 220 -12.13 11.28 19.10
N VAL A 221 -12.64 11.31 17.86
CA VAL A 221 -12.24 12.32 16.87
C VAL A 221 -12.73 13.69 17.31
N LYS A 222 -11.81 14.63 17.50
CA LYS A 222 -12.07 16.02 17.87
C LYS A 222 -11.97 16.94 16.66
N LEU A 223 -11.03 16.68 15.74
CA LEU A 223 -10.79 17.51 14.56
C LEU A 223 -10.62 16.63 13.31
N VAL A 224 -11.36 16.96 12.25
CA VAL A 224 -11.20 16.42 10.91
C VAL A 224 -10.55 17.48 10.03
N ILE A 225 -9.43 17.14 9.38
CA ILE A 225 -8.67 18.06 8.52
C ILE A 225 -8.79 17.59 7.07
N SER A 226 -9.25 18.47 6.18
CA SER A 226 -9.36 18.12 4.74
C SER A 226 -9.29 19.37 3.87
N ASP A 227 -9.34 19.19 2.55
CA ASP A 227 -9.61 20.28 1.61
C ASP A 227 -11.09 20.72 1.71
N ALA A 228 -11.39 21.87 1.10
CA ALA A 228 -12.74 22.43 1.08
C ALA A 228 -13.70 21.54 0.27
N HIS A 229 -14.49 20.75 1.00
CA HIS A 229 -15.50 19.89 0.41
C HIS A 229 -16.74 19.82 1.33
N GLU A 230 -17.83 20.47 0.92
CA GLU A 230 -19.04 20.58 1.74
C GLU A 230 -19.66 19.22 2.09
N GLY A 231 -19.63 18.25 1.16
CA GLY A 231 -20.12 16.90 1.44
C GLY A 231 -19.32 16.20 2.53
N LEU A 232 -18.00 16.38 2.57
CA LEU A 232 -17.14 15.83 3.63
C LEU A 232 -17.37 16.54 4.95
N LYS A 233 -17.48 17.89 4.95
CA LYS A 233 -17.78 18.69 6.14
C LYS A 233 -19.10 18.26 6.78
N ALA A 234 -20.15 18.11 5.96
CA ALA A 234 -21.46 17.62 6.41
C ALA A 234 -21.38 16.19 6.98
N ALA A 235 -20.69 15.28 6.30
CA ALA A 235 -20.51 13.90 6.75
C ALA A 235 -19.71 13.82 8.07
N ALA A 236 -18.63 14.58 8.21
CA ALA A 236 -17.82 14.65 9.44
C ALA A 236 -18.65 15.13 10.63
N LYS A 237 -19.43 16.21 10.45
CA LYS A 237 -20.33 16.70 11.49
C LYS A 237 -21.40 15.68 11.89
N LYS A 238 -22.01 15.01 10.88
CA LYS A 238 -23.09 14.03 11.08
C LYS A 238 -22.63 12.74 11.75
N VAL A 239 -21.47 12.20 11.36
CA VAL A 239 -21.00 10.88 11.79
C VAL A 239 -20.09 10.97 13.00
N LEU A 240 -19.13 11.92 12.99
CA LEU A 240 -18.09 12.02 14.00
C LEU A 240 -18.36 13.08 15.06
N ARG A 241 -19.27 14.02 14.79
CA ARG A 241 -19.56 15.21 15.63
C ARG A 241 -18.29 16.01 15.95
N ALA A 242 -17.32 15.96 15.05
CA ALA A 242 -16.01 16.60 15.19
C ALA A 242 -16.00 18.00 14.58
N THR A 243 -15.12 18.86 15.08
CA THR A 243 -14.78 20.12 14.44
C THR A 243 -14.12 19.83 13.09
N TRP A 244 -14.36 20.71 12.10
CA TRP A 244 -13.75 20.57 10.79
C TRP A 244 -12.76 21.70 10.53
N GLN A 245 -11.55 21.34 10.10
CA GLN A 245 -10.47 22.23 9.69
C GLN A 245 -10.31 22.19 8.18
N ARG A 246 -10.54 23.32 7.53
CA ARG A 246 -10.16 23.49 6.12
C ARG A 246 -8.65 23.63 6.00
N CYS A 247 -8.03 22.85 5.12
CA CYS A 247 -6.60 22.91 4.88
C CYS A 247 -6.15 24.34 4.51
N ARG A 248 -5.30 24.94 5.36
CA ARG A 248 -4.76 26.28 5.16
C ARG A 248 -3.97 26.41 3.85
N VAL A 249 -3.25 25.37 3.45
CA VAL A 249 -2.46 25.39 2.20
C VAL A 249 -3.37 25.46 0.99
N HIS A 250 -4.44 24.66 0.95
CA HIS A 250 -5.43 24.69 -0.12
C HIS A 250 -6.23 25.99 -0.13
N PHE A 251 -6.61 26.51 1.06
CA PHE A 251 -7.23 27.83 1.17
C PHE A 251 -6.35 28.91 0.55
N MET A 252 -5.07 28.98 0.91
CA MET A 252 -4.14 29.97 0.36
C MET A 252 -4.00 29.81 -1.16
N ARG A 253 -3.97 28.58 -1.67
CA ARG A 253 -3.92 28.33 -3.12
C ARG A 253 -5.18 28.87 -3.81
N ASN A 254 -6.36 28.61 -3.24
CA ASN A 254 -7.63 29.08 -3.77
C ASN A 254 -7.73 30.61 -3.75
N ALA A 255 -7.32 31.24 -2.65
CA ALA A 255 -7.28 32.71 -2.54
C ALA A 255 -6.34 33.31 -3.62
N MET A 256 -5.16 32.75 -3.80
CA MET A 256 -4.19 33.24 -4.80
C MET A 256 -4.62 32.99 -6.25
N ALA A 257 -5.50 32.03 -6.50
CA ALA A 257 -6.02 31.77 -7.84
C ALA A 257 -6.85 32.96 -8.40
N SER A 258 -7.51 33.70 -7.51
CA SER A 258 -8.30 34.91 -7.87
C SER A 258 -7.48 36.20 -7.92
N VAL A 259 -6.17 36.14 -7.64
CA VAL A 259 -5.28 37.30 -7.56
C VAL A 259 -4.30 37.32 -8.74
N GLY A 260 -4.14 38.48 -9.37
CA GLY A 260 -3.13 38.67 -10.43
C GLY A 260 -1.72 38.40 -9.94
N VAL A 261 -0.87 37.84 -10.78
CA VAL A 261 0.47 37.34 -10.42
C VAL A 261 1.31 38.36 -9.64
N LYS A 262 1.28 39.62 -10.06
CA LYS A 262 2.04 40.73 -9.42
C LYS A 262 1.61 41.03 -7.99
N SER A 263 0.34 40.74 -7.63
CA SER A 263 -0.23 41.06 -6.30
C SER A 263 -0.25 39.85 -5.36
N ARG A 264 0.03 38.65 -5.84
CA ARG A 264 -0.05 37.41 -5.03
C ARG A 264 0.82 37.47 -3.77
N GLY A 265 2.05 37.98 -3.91
CA GLY A 265 2.97 38.08 -2.77
C GLY A 265 2.44 38.97 -1.63
N ILE A 266 1.88 40.13 -1.98
CA ILE A 266 1.35 41.10 -1.01
C ILE A 266 0.08 40.54 -0.34
N VAL A 267 -0.86 39.99 -1.12
CA VAL A 267 -2.09 39.40 -0.59
C VAL A 267 -1.78 38.19 0.30
N ALA A 268 -0.85 37.33 -0.13
CA ALA A 268 -0.43 36.19 0.67
C ALA A 268 0.24 36.60 1.99
N ALA A 269 1.07 37.65 1.97
CA ALA A 269 1.68 38.20 3.19
C ALA A 269 0.62 38.76 4.13
N ALA A 270 -0.35 39.51 3.61
CA ALA A 270 -1.46 40.06 4.41
C ALA A 270 -2.27 38.94 5.08
N ILE A 271 -2.68 37.89 4.34
CA ILE A 271 -3.45 36.79 4.95
C ILE A 271 -2.62 36.04 6.01
N ARG A 272 -1.31 35.90 5.82
CA ARG A 272 -0.43 35.22 6.78
C ARG A 272 -0.33 35.92 8.12
N THR A 273 -0.61 37.22 8.23
CA THR A 273 -0.58 37.93 9.53
C THR A 273 -1.58 37.35 10.51
N ALA A 274 -2.75 36.88 10.04
CA ALA A 274 -3.72 36.22 10.89
C ALA A 274 -3.23 34.86 11.42
N PHE A 275 -2.39 34.15 10.66
CA PHE A 275 -1.89 32.81 11.05
C PHE A 275 -0.72 32.84 12.05
N VAL A 276 -0.07 33.97 12.25
CA VAL A 276 1.06 34.09 13.16
C VAL A 276 0.62 34.68 14.54
N GLN A 277 -0.65 34.91 14.71
CA GLN A 277 -1.20 35.37 16.00
C GLN A 277 -1.04 34.29 17.08
N GLU A 278 -0.93 34.71 18.32
CA GLU A 278 -0.66 33.82 19.45
C GLU A 278 -1.92 33.16 20.01
N THR A 279 -3.05 33.77 19.82
CA THR A 279 -4.35 33.30 20.31
C THR A 279 -5.40 33.23 19.19
N GLU A 280 -6.37 32.33 19.35
CA GLU A 280 -7.53 32.21 18.46
C GLU A 280 -8.27 33.57 18.31
N LYS A 281 -8.48 34.28 19.40
CA LYS A 281 -9.17 35.58 19.42
C LYS A 281 -8.46 36.64 18.58
N GLU A 282 -7.14 36.72 18.71
CA GLU A 282 -6.32 37.66 17.95
C GLU A 282 -6.28 37.28 16.47
N ALA A 283 -6.21 35.99 16.16
CA ALA A 283 -6.25 35.52 14.80
C ALA A 283 -7.56 35.83 14.08
N HIS A 284 -8.69 35.64 14.75
CA HIS A 284 -10.00 36.06 14.24
C HIS A 284 -10.11 37.58 14.05
N ALA A 285 -9.61 38.38 15.00
CA ALA A 285 -9.59 39.81 14.86
C ALA A 285 -8.75 40.31 13.68
N GLU A 286 -7.51 39.79 13.55
CA GLU A 286 -6.60 40.11 12.43
C GLU A 286 -7.16 39.62 11.11
N TRP A 287 -7.78 38.45 11.07
CA TRP A 287 -8.40 37.89 9.86
C TRP A 287 -9.46 38.87 9.30
N ARG A 288 -10.35 39.41 10.14
CA ARG A 288 -11.38 40.35 9.72
C ARG A 288 -10.79 41.67 9.26
N VAL A 289 -9.79 42.19 9.97
CA VAL A 289 -9.06 43.41 9.57
C VAL A 289 -8.43 43.24 8.19
N VAL A 290 -7.79 42.07 7.93
CA VAL A 290 -7.19 41.78 6.61
C VAL A 290 -8.27 41.62 5.55
N ALA A 291 -9.36 40.91 5.82
CA ALA A 291 -10.48 40.79 4.90
C ALA A 291 -11.05 42.12 4.47
N ASP A 292 -11.23 43.05 5.43
CA ASP A 292 -11.75 44.43 5.17
C ASP A 292 -10.76 45.24 4.35
N ARG A 293 -9.45 45.19 4.64
CA ARG A 293 -8.41 45.88 3.87
C ARG A 293 -8.32 45.37 2.41
N LEU A 294 -8.63 44.11 2.20
CA LEU A 294 -8.59 43.48 0.84
C LEU A 294 -9.91 43.74 0.07
N ARG A 295 -10.98 44.12 0.72
CA ARG A 295 -12.34 44.17 0.17
C ARG A 295 -12.44 45.05 -1.07
N GLU A 296 -11.89 46.26 -1.02
CA GLU A 296 -11.96 47.20 -2.14
C GLU A 296 -11.19 46.73 -3.36
N ARG A 297 -9.96 46.24 -3.16
CA ARG A 297 -9.05 45.90 -4.26
C ARG A 297 -9.14 44.42 -4.71
N PHE A 298 -9.50 43.53 -3.80
CA PHE A 298 -9.58 42.09 -4.00
C PHE A 298 -10.88 41.48 -3.44
N PRO A 299 -12.06 41.92 -3.90
CA PRO A 299 -13.34 41.56 -3.32
C PRO A 299 -13.58 40.03 -3.26
N ARG A 300 -13.13 39.31 -4.28
CA ARG A 300 -13.24 37.82 -4.29
C ARG A 300 -12.45 37.15 -3.17
N VAL A 301 -11.28 37.70 -2.84
CA VAL A 301 -10.46 37.18 -1.73
C VAL A 301 -11.15 37.46 -0.40
N SER A 302 -11.67 38.70 -0.22
CA SER A 302 -12.36 39.06 1.00
C SER A 302 -13.59 38.21 1.25
N VAL A 303 -14.44 38.00 0.25
CA VAL A 303 -15.61 37.09 0.38
C VAL A 303 -15.16 35.66 0.75
N LEU A 304 -14.12 35.14 0.09
CA LEU A 304 -13.56 33.83 0.42
C LEU A 304 -13.03 33.78 1.88
N MET A 305 -12.45 34.86 2.36
CA MET A 305 -11.99 34.97 3.76
C MET A 305 -13.17 35.02 4.72
N ASP A 306 -14.21 35.82 4.45
CA ASP A 306 -15.40 35.93 5.28
C ASP A 306 -16.10 34.55 5.44
N GLU A 307 -16.22 33.80 4.35
CA GLU A 307 -16.85 32.47 4.36
C GLU A 307 -16.00 31.39 5.04
N ALA A 308 -14.68 31.52 5.04
CA ALA A 308 -13.77 30.48 5.49
C ALA A 308 -13.17 30.73 6.88
N GLU A 309 -13.46 31.86 7.55
CA GLU A 309 -12.84 32.27 8.80
C GLU A 309 -12.78 31.15 9.83
N TYR A 310 -13.95 30.64 10.21
CA TYR A 310 -14.06 29.62 11.26
C TYR A 310 -13.47 28.27 10.84
N ASP A 311 -13.56 27.93 9.56
CA ASP A 311 -13.09 26.67 9.04
C ASP A 311 -11.55 26.60 8.89
N VAL A 312 -10.92 27.73 8.56
CA VAL A 312 -9.46 27.82 8.37
C VAL A 312 -8.72 28.05 9.68
N LEU A 313 -9.36 28.72 10.65
CA LEU A 313 -8.80 29.00 11.97
C LEU A 313 -9.18 27.96 13.04
N ALA A 314 -10.02 26.97 12.72
CA ALA A 314 -10.51 25.97 13.66
C ALA A 314 -9.41 25.24 14.46
N HIS A 315 -8.21 25.05 13.87
CA HIS A 315 -7.07 24.43 14.54
C HIS A 315 -6.56 25.22 15.75
N MET A 316 -6.86 26.52 15.84
CA MET A 316 -6.36 27.39 16.91
C MET A 316 -7.11 27.20 18.24
N SER A 317 -8.27 26.55 18.23
CA SER A 317 -8.97 26.09 19.45
C SER A 317 -8.31 24.86 20.11
N PHE A 318 -7.28 24.29 19.50
CA PHE A 318 -6.52 23.14 19.97
C PHE A 318 -5.16 23.59 20.57
N PRO A 319 -4.44 22.70 21.30
CA PRO A 319 -3.15 23.05 21.88
C PRO A 319 -2.16 23.62 20.87
N LYS A 320 -1.51 24.74 21.18
CA LYS A 320 -0.59 25.49 20.30
C LYS A 320 0.53 24.61 19.74
N GLY A 321 1.02 23.65 20.53
CA GLY A 321 2.04 22.67 20.08
C GLY A 321 1.61 21.80 18.92
N HIS A 322 0.29 21.67 18.66
CA HIS A 322 -0.25 20.84 17.56
C HIS A 322 -0.51 21.66 16.28
N TRP A 323 -0.61 22.98 16.36
CA TRP A 323 -1.04 23.83 15.23
C TRP A 323 -0.27 23.58 13.95
N SER A 324 1.05 23.40 14.05
CA SER A 324 1.90 23.14 12.89
C SER A 324 1.57 21.86 12.14
N GLN A 325 0.95 20.89 12.80
CA GLN A 325 0.59 19.57 12.23
C GLN A 325 -0.87 19.51 11.76
N ILE A 326 -1.78 20.23 12.45
CA ILE A 326 -3.24 20.10 12.24
C ILE A 326 -3.85 21.21 11.36
N HIS A 327 -3.11 22.27 11.00
CA HIS A 327 -3.61 23.34 10.15
C HIS A 327 -3.75 22.97 8.66
N SER A 328 -3.19 21.84 8.25
CA SER A 328 -3.15 21.46 6.83
C SER A 328 -3.17 19.94 6.62
N THR A 329 -3.38 19.54 5.36
CA THR A 329 -3.32 18.14 4.91
C THR A 329 -1.90 17.67 4.57
N ASN A 330 -0.86 18.42 4.93
CA ASN A 330 0.55 18.03 4.68
C ASN A 330 0.90 16.60 5.14
N PRO A 331 0.37 16.09 6.29
CA PRO A 331 0.63 14.73 6.73
C PRO A 331 0.20 13.65 5.72
N ILE A 332 -0.79 13.93 4.91
CA ILE A 332 -1.31 13.01 3.88
C ILE A 332 -0.85 13.38 2.46
N GLU A 333 -0.38 14.61 2.22
CA GLU A 333 0.05 15.05 0.87
C GLU A 333 1.21 14.23 0.32
N ARG A 334 2.19 13.87 1.17
CA ARG A 334 3.31 13.01 0.74
C ARG A 334 2.81 11.64 0.30
N LEU A 335 1.89 11.06 1.06
CA LEU A 335 1.26 9.78 0.75
C LEU A 335 0.48 9.85 -0.57
N ASN A 336 -0.34 10.88 -0.75
CA ASN A 336 -1.09 11.09 -1.99
C ASN A 336 -0.19 11.32 -3.21
N ARG A 337 0.96 11.98 -3.03
CA ARG A 337 1.96 12.13 -4.10
C ARG A 337 2.53 10.78 -4.50
N GLU A 338 2.83 9.92 -3.55
CA GLU A 338 3.34 8.58 -3.81
C GLU A 338 2.27 7.70 -4.48
N VAL A 339 1.02 7.76 -4.00
CA VAL A 339 -0.13 7.10 -4.66
C VAL A 339 -0.23 7.56 -6.12
N LYS A 340 -0.20 8.87 -6.37
CA LYS A 340 -0.26 9.41 -7.74
C LYS A 340 0.91 8.95 -8.60
N ARG A 341 2.12 8.92 -8.05
CA ARG A 341 3.30 8.44 -8.77
C ARG A 341 3.14 7.00 -9.25
N ARG A 342 2.63 6.11 -8.37
CA ARG A 342 2.42 4.69 -8.70
C ARG A 342 1.22 4.48 -9.63
N THR A 343 0.12 5.15 -9.39
CA THR A 343 -1.08 5.02 -10.22
C THR A 343 -0.88 5.60 -11.63
N ASN A 344 -0.03 6.62 -11.80
CA ASN A 344 0.32 7.17 -13.11
C ASN A 344 1.07 6.18 -14.01
N VAL A 345 1.81 5.23 -13.45
CA VAL A 345 2.46 4.17 -14.24
C VAL A 345 1.41 3.22 -14.84
N VAL A 346 0.37 2.91 -14.08
CA VAL A 346 -0.74 2.05 -14.54
C VAL A 346 -1.63 2.78 -15.54
N GLN A 347 -1.81 4.10 -15.38
CA GLN A 347 -2.67 5.00 -16.17
C GLN A 347 -4.16 4.66 -16.07
N ILE A 348 -4.59 3.50 -16.53
CA ILE A 348 -5.98 3.05 -16.53
C ILE A 348 -6.06 1.68 -15.86
N PHE A 349 -6.74 1.62 -14.74
CA PHE A 349 -6.95 0.37 -14.01
C PHE A 349 -7.98 -0.52 -14.70
N PRO A 350 -7.80 -1.85 -14.72
CA PRO A 350 -8.74 -2.78 -15.32
C PRO A 350 -10.07 -2.85 -14.55
N ASN A 351 -10.04 -2.67 -13.24
CA ASN A 351 -11.18 -2.69 -12.32
C ASN A 351 -10.85 -2.03 -10.98
N GLU A 352 -11.84 -1.86 -10.13
CA GLU A 352 -11.71 -1.27 -8.78
C GLU A 352 -10.80 -2.12 -7.86
N ALA A 353 -10.89 -3.45 -7.94
CA ALA A 353 -10.04 -4.34 -7.12
C ALA A 353 -8.53 -4.11 -7.38
N ALA A 354 -8.15 -3.81 -8.62
CA ALA A 354 -6.76 -3.49 -8.95
C ALA A 354 -6.31 -2.15 -8.33
N ILE A 355 -7.22 -1.17 -8.18
CA ILE A 355 -6.95 0.08 -7.46
C ILE A 355 -6.73 -0.21 -5.98
N VAL A 356 -7.65 -0.96 -5.35
CA VAL A 356 -7.57 -1.33 -3.93
C VAL A 356 -6.29 -2.09 -3.64
N ARG A 357 -5.90 -3.04 -4.50
CA ARG A 357 -4.66 -3.80 -4.38
C ARG A 357 -3.42 -2.90 -4.37
N LEU A 358 -3.25 -2.07 -5.40
CA LEU A 358 -2.06 -1.24 -5.53
C LEU A 358 -1.98 -0.17 -4.44
N VAL A 359 -3.07 0.59 -4.26
CA VAL A 359 -3.10 1.67 -3.28
C VAL A 359 -3.09 1.10 -1.86
N GLY A 360 -3.85 0.03 -1.60
CA GLY A 360 -3.88 -0.63 -0.30
C GLY A 360 -2.53 -1.22 0.12
N ALA A 361 -1.78 -1.84 -0.80
CA ALA A 361 -0.43 -2.33 -0.53
C ALA A 361 0.52 -1.18 -0.17
N LEU A 362 0.45 -0.07 -0.89
CA LEU A 362 1.25 1.13 -0.63
C LEU A 362 0.90 1.76 0.74
N LEU A 363 -0.40 1.77 1.09
CA LEU A 363 -0.85 2.26 2.39
C LEU A 363 -0.39 1.35 3.54
N LEU A 364 -0.38 0.04 3.33
CA LEU A 364 0.14 -0.94 4.29
C LEU A 364 1.64 -0.73 4.51
N GLU A 365 2.44 -0.64 3.45
CA GLU A 365 3.88 -0.35 3.50
C GLU A 365 4.16 0.94 4.28
N GLN A 366 3.44 2.02 3.95
CA GLN A 366 3.60 3.30 4.65
C GLN A 366 3.19 3.23 6.13
N ASN A 367 2.17 2.44 6.45
CA ASN A 367 1.73 2.24 7.83
C ASN A 367 2.81 1.50 8.64
N ASP A 368 3.43 0.48 8.06
CA ASP A 368 4.53 -0.27 8.68
C ASP A 368 5.76 0.62 8.89
N GLU A 369 6.11 1.48 7.92
CA GLU A 369 7.17 2.49 8.09
C GLU A 369 6.86 3.44 9.26
N TRP A 370 5.61 3.93 9.38
CA TRP A 370 5.24 4.82 10.47
C TRP A 370 5.25 4.15 11.84
N ALA A 371 4.96 2.85 11.90
CA ALA A 371 4.98 2.08 13.14
C ALA A 371 6.38 2.03 13.79
N VAL A 372 7.45 2.04 12.98
CA VAL A 372 8.84 2.03 13.46
C VAL A 372 9.45 3.42 13.60
N CYS A 373 8.75 4.47 13.13
CA CYS A 373 9.21 5.85 13.25
C CYS A 373 8.96 6.43 14.64
N ARG A 374 9.59 7.59 14.92
CA ARG A 374 9.31 8.40 16.12
C ARG A 374 7.82 8.81 16.14
N ARG A 375 7.29 9.03 17.35
CA ARG A 375 5.93 9.55 17.53
C ARG A 375 5.73 10.83 16.72
N TYR A 376 4.56 10.95 16.11
CA TYR A 376 4.20 12.10 15.31
C TYR A 376 3.83 13.31 16.16
N MET A 377 3.22 13.07 17.34
CA MET A 377 2.90 14.08 18.36
C MET A 377 3.40 13.65 19.73
N SER A 378 3.70 14.62 20.60
CA SER A 378 4.14 14.33 21.97
C SER A 378 2.96 13.92 22.85
N LEU A 379 3.21 13.03 23.83
CA LEU A 379 2.19 12.56 24.76
C LEU A 379 1.69 13.65 25.68
N GLU A 380 2.60 14.54 26.12
CA GLU A 380 2.28 15.61 27.06
C GLU A 380 1.21 16.55 26.49
N THR A 381 1.29 16.84 25.20
CA THR A 381 0.33 17.74 24.54
C THR A 381 -0.99 17.05 24.21
N LEU A 382 -0.99 15.72 24.00
CA LEU A 382 -2.19 14.93 23.73
C LEU A 382 -3.00 14.62 24.99
N ALA A 383 -2.35 14.51 26.16
CA ALA A 383 -3.00 14.14 27.42
C ALA A 383 -4.19 15.04 27.79
N GLY A 384 -4.11 16.34 27.45
CA GLY A 384 -5.20 17.29 27.70
C GLY A 384 -6.42 17.18 26.77
N LEU A 385 -6.31 16.37 25.69
CA LEU A 385 -7.39 16.18 24.72
C LEU A 385 -8.20 14.91 24.96
N CYS A 386 -7.70 14.00 25.80
CA CYS A 386 -8.30 12.72 26.04
C CYS A 386 -9.15 12.77 27.29
N ASP A 387 -10.46 12.59 27.15
CA ASP A 387 -11.40 12.51 28.27
C ASP A 387 -11.26 11.17 29.05
N ASP A 388 -10.44 10.24 28.56
CA ASP A 388 -10.18 8.95 29.24
C ASP A 388 -9.09 9.13 30.30
N ALA A 389 -9.50 9.17 31.57
CA ALA A 389 -8.63 9.18 32.76
C ALA A 389 -7.63 8.00 32.86
N ALA A 390 -7.69 7.06 31.93
CA ALA A 390 -6.84 5.86 31.88
C ALA A 390 -5.45 6.08 31.23
N VAL A 391 -5.19 7.23 30.60
CA VAL A 391 -3.90 7.53 29.94
C VAL A 391 -3.17 8.67 30.66
N ARG A 392 -3.06 8.59 31.98
CA ARG A 392 -2.01 9.37 32.67
C ARG A 392 -0.71 8.59 32.55
N PRO A 393 0.38 9.16 32.00
CA PRO A 393 1.67 8.50 32.03
C PRO A 393 2.03 8.24 33.51
N THR A 394 2.24 6.99 33.86
CA THR A 394 2.87 6.63 35.12
C THR A 394 4.24 7.33 35.14
N ALA A 395 4.41 8.28 36.04
CA ALA A 395 5.68 8.95 36.22
C ALA A 395 6.75 7.87 36.49
N ILE A 396 7.75 7.79 35.60
CA ILE A 396 8.94 6.98 35.82
C ILE A 396 9.64 7.61 37.03
N PRO A 397 9.83 6.90 38.14
CA PRO A 397 10.61 7.46 39.26
C PRO A 397 12.02 7.69 38.74
N ALA A 398 12.52 8.92 38.96
CA ALA A 398 13.91 9.27 38.68
C ALA A 398 14.80 8.36 39.55
N ALA A 399 15.69 7.62 38.88
CA ALA A 399 16.76 6.90 39.51
C ALA A 399 17.98 7.80 39.72
#